data_3f5abbc8d643cd18d84de6bbb96a4825
#
_entry.id   3f5abbc8d643cd18d84de6bbb96a4825
#
_cell.length_a   1.000
_cell.length_b   1.000
_cell.length_c   1.000
_cell.angle_alpha   90.00
_cell.angle_beta   90.00
_cell.angle_gamma   90.00
#
_symmetry.space_group_name_H-M   'P 1'
#
loop_
_entity.id
_entity.type
_entity.pdbx_description
1 polymer ?
#
loop_
_entity_poly.entity_id
_entity_poly.type
_entity_poly.pdbx_seq_one_letter_code
_entity_poly.pdbx_strand_id
1 'polypeptide(L)'
;MDFQVSARKWRPQKFSELIGQEHIVRTLSNAIELERISHAFLFSGTRGVGKTTTARILARVLNCEKGPIVDPCGVCTFCTEITEGNCIDVQEIDGASNNGVQEVRDLIDNVQYATSAARYKVYIIDEVHMLSKSAFNALLKTLEEPPPRVIFIFATTELIKIPETILSRCQCFEFKPLSQSQITQQLELICKQEKIDIEKRGLEDISKIGAGSMRDAQSLLDQVIAYSGRKVDTESVEAVLGIVGGNTLEVFIDRLIDRQPVVLVTLIQEIVKQGKDLGLFCRSLMEYLRNLLIVKFSNQPEALINSHTCSLEILKKQAECFHADELQVMFSVLSKAEMEMKRSSLSQMVFEMALLRLIETRPFKKIDELIEKINQAENDNIESIQHFSEKTNSKESPSVSTTVNQNTKVSWDQIKQQITRTKPLFEHCLEKCQVPVFSDKEIQLVFSDNFTFDLVDAPENIQFLKETIKTVCGHDVDIKLTLDTLSGIAR
;
A
#
# COMPACT_ATOMS: atom_id res chain seq x y z
N MET A 1 37.34 14.69 17.36
CA MET A 1 36.81 14.39 16.04
C MET A 1 35.31 14.66 16.12
N ASP A 2 34.82 15.65 15.39
CA ASP A 2 33.37 15.90 15.35
C ASP A 2 32.67 14.71 14.66
N PHE A 3 31.78 14.08 15.38
CA PHE A 3 30.94 13.01 14.84
C PHE A 3 30.02 13.60 13.77
N GLN A 4 30.13 13.10 12.55
CA GLN A 4 29.28 13.49 11.45
C GLN A 4 28.42 12.30 11.04
N VAL A 5 27.10 12.50 10.98
CA VAL A 5 26.11 11.47 10.58
C VAL A 5 26.46 10.94 9.18
N SER A 6 26.38 9.61 8.98
CA SER A 6 26.74 8.95 7.72
C SER A 6 26.04 9.54 6.51
N ALA A 7 24.77 9.88 6.63
CA ALA A 7 23.97 10.52 5.57
C ALA A 7 24.54 11.89 5.10
N ARG A 8 25.33 12.58 5.92
CA ARG A 8 26.03 13.81 5.55
C ARG A 8 27.46 13.52 5.06
N LYS A 9 28.21 12.67 5.76
CA LYS A 9 29.59 12.29 5.44
C LYS A 9 29.70 11.62 4.07
N TRP A 10 28.77 10.70 3.76
CA TRP A 10 28.74 9.90 2.52
C TRP A 10 27.82 10.48 1.45
N ARG A 11 27.48 11.77 1.55
CA ARG A 11 26.70 12.43 0.50
C ARG A 11 27.54 12.54 -0.78
N PRO A 12 27.04 12.02 -1.92
CA PRO A 12 27.72 12.11 -3.21
C PRO A 12 28.18 13.54 -3.53
N GLN A 13 29.40 13.65 -4.02
CA GLN A 13 30.01 14.93 -4.37
C GLN A 13 30.13 15.10 -5.89
N LYS A 14 30.01 14.02 -6.67
CA LYS A 14 30.08 13.98 -8.12
C LYS A 14 28.90 13.19 -8.70
N PHE A 15 28.59 13.43 -9.97
CA PHE A 15 27.57 12.66 -10.66
C PHE A 15 27.91 11.15 -10.76
N SER A 16 29.18 10.79 -10.88
CA SER A 16 29.63 9.40 -10.90
C SER A 16 29.40 8.62 -9.59
N GLU A 17 29.16 9.31 -8.50
CA GLU A 17 28.88 8.72 -7.19
C GLU A 17 27.38 8.53 -6.93
N LEU A 18 26.52 9.05 -7.82
CA LEU A 18 25.06 8.89 -7.73
C LEU A 18 24.67 7.47 -8.16
N ILE A 19 23.94 6.77 -7.31
CA ILE A 19 23.52 5.39 -7.53
C ILE A 19 22.10 5.35 -8.05
N GLY A 20 21.84 4.48 -9.05
CA GLY A 20 20.50 4.18 -9.54
C GLY A 20 19.79 5.29 -10.32
N GLN A 21 20.54 6.38 -10.65
CA GLN A 21 20.00 7.54 -11.38
C GLN A 21 20.77 7.80 -12.70
N GLU A 22 21.24 6.75 -13.35
CA GLU A 22 22.11 6.84 -14.53
C GLU A 22 21.49 7.65 -15.68
N HIS A 23 20.16 7.53 -15.85
CA HIS A 23 19.41 8.27 -16.88
C HIS A 23 19.43 9.80 -16.62
N ILE A 24 19.33 10.22 -15.35
CA ILE A 24 19.39 11.64 -14.95
C ILE A 24 20.81 12.17 -15.14
N VAL A 25 21.79 11.42 -14.62
CA VAL A 25 23.22 11.76 -14.72
C VAL A 25 23.60 11.95 -16.18
N ARG A 26 23.26 11.00 -17.05
CA ARG A 26 23.57 11.08 -18.49
C ARG A 26 22.93 12.30 -19.15
N THR A 27 21.66 12.60 -18.84
CA THR A 27 20.96 13.74 -19.44
C THR A 27 21.55 15.06 -18.99
N LEU A 28 21.85 15.21 -17.68
CA LEU A 28 22.46 16.43 -17.16
C LEU A 28 23.90 16.60 -17.67
N SER A 29 24.70 15.55 -17.74
CA SER A 29 26.05 15.58 -18.28
C SER A 29 26.06 16.04 -19.76
N ASN A 30 25.20 15.48 -20.57
CA ASN A 30 25.08 15.88 -21.99
C ASN A 30 24.63 17.35 -22.11
N ALA A 31 23.69 17.81 -21.26
CA ALA A 31 23.24 19.21 -21.29
C ALA A 31 24.39 20.19 -20.94
N ILE A 32 25.25 19.80 -20.01
CA ILE A 32 26.44 20.58 -19.61
C ILE A 32 27.48 20.60 -20.74
N GLU A 33 27.81 19.44 -21.32
CA GLU A 33 28.80 19.33 -22.41
C GLU A 33 28.37 20.08 -23.68
N LEU A 34 27.04 20.10 -23.94
CA LEU A 34 26.47 20.81 -25.09
C LEU A 34 26.15 22.29 -24.81
N GLU A 35 26.46 22.79 -23.61
CA GLU A 35 26.14 24.14 -23.15
C GLU A 35 24.62 24.49 -23.25
N ARG A 36 23.75 23.45 -23.15
CA ARG A 36 22.28 23.57 -23.25
C ARG A 36 21.62 23.40 -21.88
N ILE A 37 21.96 24.29 -20.96
CA ILE A 37 21.49 24.23 -19.59
C ILE A 37 20.14 24.97 -19.49
N SER A 38 19.12 24.29 -19.00
CA SER A 38 17.82 24.90 -18.74
C SER A 38 17.90 25.91 -17.58
N HIS A 39 17.08 26.95 -17.61
CA HIS A 39 16.95 27.91 -16.53
C HIS A 39 16.18 27.38 -15.31
N ALA A 40 15.38 26.30 -15.48
CA ALA A 40 14.60 25.71 -14.42
C ALA A 40 14.57 24.18 -14.53
N PHE A 41 14.83 23.50 -13.42
CA PHE A 41 14.79 22.06 -13.25
C PHE A 41 13.77 21.69 -12.17
N LEU A 42 13.06 20.59 -12.37
CA LEU A 42 12.21 19.99 -11.35
C LEU A 42 12.62 18.52 -11.10
N PHE A 43 13.06 18.22 -9.90
CA PHE A 43 13.45 16.89 -9.45
C PHE A 43 12.33 16.30 -8.60
N SER A 44 11.65 15.28 -9.10
CA SER A 44 10.57 14.57 -8.41
C SER A 44 10.99 13.16 -8.00
N GLY A 45 10.40 12.61 -6.95
CA GLY A 45 10.64 11.25 -6.48
C GLY A 45 10.59 11.13 -4.97
N THR A 46 10.65 9.90 -4.44
CA THR A 46 10.57 9.64 -3.01
C THR A 46 11.68 10.30 -2.21
N ARG A 47 11.50 10.40 -0.89
CA ARG A 47 12.52 10.97 0.00
C ARG A 47 13.81 10.15 -0.04
N GLY A 48 14.98 10.79 0.07
CA GLY A 48 16.27 10.12 0.24
C GLY A 48 16.88 9.46 -1.00
N VAL A 49 16.33 9.69 -2.20
CA VAL A 49 16.82 9.13 -3.48
C VAL A 49 17.88 9.98 -4.17
N GLY A 50 18.26 11.13 -3.58
CA GLY A 50 19.35 11.96 -4.10
C GLY A 50 18.93 13.27 -4.78
N LYS A 51 17.66 13.72 -4.76
CA LYS A 51 17.19 14.96 -5.42
C LYS A 51 18.01 16.20 -5.04
N THR A 52 18.03 16.54 -3.76
CA THR A 52 18.79 17.70 -3.23
C THR A 52 20.30 17.52 -3.41
N THR A 53 20.80 16.31 -3.31
CA THR A 53 22.20 15.98 -3.59
C THR A 53 22.57 16.30 -5.04
N THR A 54 21.74 15.86 -6.00
CA THR A 54 21.94 16.15 -7.43
C THR A 54 21.84 17.64 -7.72
N ALA A 55 20.93 18.37 -7.05
CA ALA A 55 20.85 19.82 -7.13
C ALA A 55 22.15 20.52 -6.72
N ARG A 56 22.73 20.10 -5.59
CA ARG A 56 24.03 20.63 -5.13
C ARG A 56 25.19 20.26 -6.05
N ILE A 57 25.22 19.04 -6.59
CA ILE A 57 26.23 18.62 -7.58
C ILE A 57 26.10 19.49 -8.84
N LEU A 58 24.89 19.72 -9.34
CA LEU A 58 24.64 20.58 -10.50
C LEU A 58 25.12 22.01 -10.23
N ALA A 59 24.82 22.60 -9.08
CA ALA A 59 25.29 23.92 -8.68
C ALA A 59 26.83 24.01 -8.66
N ARG A 60 27.53 22.95 -8.19
CA ARG A 60 29.01 22.87 -8.18
C ARG A 60 29.58 22.75 -9.60
N VAL A 61 28.98 21.91 -10.44
CA VAL A 61 29.35 21.71 -11.84
C VAL A 61 29.30 23.03 -12.61
N LEU A 62 28.25 23.83 -12.39
CA LEU A 62 28.03 25.11 -13.05
C LEU A 62 28.98 26.21 -12.57
N ASN A 63 29.32 26.21 -11.27
CA ASN A 63 30.08 27.26 -10.63
C ASN A 63 31.55 26.92 -10.33
N CYS A 64 32.01 25.69 -10.65
CA CYS A 64 33.40 25.34 -10.52
C CYS A 64 34.30 26.29 -11.31
N GLU A 65 35.43 26.71 -10.76
CA GLU A 65 36.37 27.62 -11.43
C GLU A 65 36.83 27.06 -12.79
N LYS A 66 36.94 25.73 -12.90
CA LYS A 66 37.29 25.02 -14.14
C LYS A 66 36.09 24.77 -15.08
N GLY A 67 34.88 25.11 -14.64
CA GLY A 67 33.65 24.71 -15.33
C GLY A 67 32.98 25.80 -16.19
N PRO A 68 31.79 25.53 -16.75
CA PRO A 68 30.96 24.35 -16.47
C PRO A 68 31.63 23.05 -16.90
N ILE A 69 31.71 22.05 -16.00
CA ILE A 69 32.37 20.78 -16.24
C ILE A 69 31.66 19.66 -15.47
N VAL A 70 31.43 18.51 -16.11
CA VAL A 70 30.70 17.36 -15.52
C VAL A 70 31.33 16.89 -14.18
N ASP A 71 32.67 16.89 -14.11
CA ASP A 71 33.44 16.54 -12.90
C ASP A 71 34.02 17.79 -12.23
N PRO A 72 33.36 18.39 -11.22
CA PRO A 72 33.84 19.55 -10.51
C PRO A 72 35.11 19.22 -9.72
N CYS A 73 36.05 20.17 -9.64
CA CYS A 73 37.36 19.94 -9.06
C CYS A 73 37.33 19.59 -7.55
N GLY A 74 36.28 19.96 -6.83
CA GLY A 74 36.09 19.65 -5.40
C GLY A 74 36.93 20.46 -4.41
N VAL A 75 37.87 21.28 -4.90
CA VAL A 75 38.88 21.96 -4.06
C VAL A 75 38.87 23.50 -4.22
N CYS A 76 38.25 24.04 -5.26
CA CYS A 76 38.14 25.51 -5.42
C CYS A 76 37.14 26.10 -4.43
N THR A 77 37.18 27.41 -4.22
CA THR A 77 36.35 28.13 -3.27
C THR A 77 34.87 27.82 -3.45
N PHE A 78 34.34 27.91 -4.69
CA PHE A 78 32.95 27.59 -4.96
C PHE A 78 32.58 26.13 -4.64
N CYS A 79 33.44 25.17 -5.01
CA CYS A 79 33.19 23.76 -4.71
C CYS A 79 33.10 23.50 -3.21
N THR A 80 33.95 24.13 -2.42
CA THR A 80 34.00 23.98 -0.96
C THR A 80 32.79 24.66 -0.31
N GLU A 81 32.53 25.91 -0.63
CA GLU A 81 31.44 26.71 -0.07
C GLU A 81 30.06 26.08 -0.39
N ILE A 82 29.85 25.58 -1.63
CA ILE A 82 28.60 24.91 -1.99
C ILE A 82 28.44 23.59 -1.23
N THR A 83 29.53 22.86 -0.97
CA THR A 83 29.49 21.63 -0.17
C THR A 83 29.12 21.93 1.29
N GLU A 84 29.65 23.01 1.85
CA GLU A 84 29.36 23.47 3.21
C GLU A 84 28.00 24.15 3.33
N GLY A 85 27.44 24.64 2.21
CA GLY A 85 26.16 25.36 2.17
C GLY A 85 26.29 26.86 2.50
N ASN A 86 27.49 27.43 2.32
CA ASN A 86 27.82 28.81 2.69
C ASN A 86 27.98 29.74 1.47
N CYS A 87 27.78 29.25 0.25
CA CYS A 87 27.93 30.02 -0.98
C CYS A 87 26.79 31.03 -1.15
N ILE A 88 27.12 32.32 -1.27
CA ILE A 88 26.15 33.41 -1.39
C ILE A 88 25.30 33.29 -2.68
N ASP A 89 25.93 32.85 -3.78
CA ASP A 89 25.27 32.71 -5.09
C ASP A 89 24.54 31.36 -5.27
N VAL A 90 24.62 30.45 -4.29
CA VAL A 90 23.87 29.19 -4.27
C VAL A 90 23.04 29.11 -3.00
N GLN A 91 21.78 29.43 -3.12
CA GLN A 91 20.84 29.48 -1.99
C GLN A 91 19.99 28.23 -1.96
N GLU A 92 20.00 27.51 -0.84
CA GLU A 92 19.14 26.36 -0.60
C GLU A 92 18.05 26.76 0.40
N ILE A 93 16.80 26.62 -0.04
CA ILE A 93 15.61 27.04 0.68
C ILE A 93 14.72 25.80 0.87
N ASP A 94 14.34 25.55 2.11
CA ASP A 94 13.33 24.53 2.43
C ASP A 94 11.94 25.14 2.30
N GLY A 95 11.15 24.63 1.34
CA GLY A 95 9.79 25.09 1.10
C GLY A 95 8.82 24.80 2.24
N ALA A 96 9.14 23.88 3.16
CA ALA A 96 8.32 23.64 4.33
C ALA A 96 8.45 24.75 5.37
N SER A 97 9.65 25.31 5.53
CA SER A 97 9.93 26.40 6.46
C SER A 97 9.66 27.79 5.86
N ASN A 98 9.69 27.91 4.52
CA ASN A 98 9.57 29.18 3.79
C ASN A 98 8.43 29.10 2.75
N ASN A 99 7.21 28.82 3.20
CA ASN A 99 6.06 28.56 2.32
C ASN A 99 5.22 29.80 1.97
N GLY A 100 5.49 30.92 2.58
CA GLY A 100 4.75 32.17 2.41
C GLY A 100 5.05 32.89 1.10
N VAL A 101 4.16 33.80 0.73
CA VAL A 101 4.33 34.63 -0.47
C VAL A 101 5.43 35.64 -0.28
N GLN A 102 5.61 36.17 0.93
CA GLN A 102 6.60 37.23 1.19
C GLN A 102 8.02 36.69 1.05
N GLU A 103 8.31 35.51 1.61
CA GLU A 103 9.61 34.86 1.51
C GLU A 103 9.98 34.58 0.04
N VAL A 104 9.00 34.16 -0.77
CA VAL A 104 9.21 33.93 -2.20
C VAL A 104 9.38 35.24 -2.96
N ARG A 105 8.67 36.35 -2.58
CA ARG A 105 8.88 37.66 -3.17
C ARG A 105 10.26 38.21 -2.85
N ASP A 106 10.70 38.10 -1.62
CA ASP A 106 12.04 38.54 -1.21
C ASP A 106 13.13 37.77 -1.98
N LEU A 107 12.87 36.48 -2.27
CA LEU A 107 13.73 35.65 -3.12
C LEU A 107 13.72 36.23 -4.56
N ILE A 108 12.55 36.52 -5.14
CA ILE A 108 12.43 37.05 -6.50
C ILE A 108 13.09 38.43 -6.65
N ASP A 109 12.97 39.26 -5.66
CA ASP A 109 13.63 40.57 -5.64
C ASP A 109 15.16 40.40 -5.63
N ASN A 110 15.64 39.41 -4.89
CA ASN A 110 17.07 39.06 -4.86
C ASN A 110 17.57 38.44 -6.17
N VAL A 111 16.71 37.78 -6.95
CA VAL A 111 17.06 37.18 -8.26
C VAL A 111 17.52 38.26 -9.26
N GLN A 112 16.99 39.46 -9.19
CA GLN A 112 17.31 40.56 -10.14
C GLN A 112 18.74 41.10 -9.96
N TYR A 113 19.38 40.87 -8.82
CA TYR A 113 20.76 41.32 -8.59
C TYR A 113 21.75 40.35 -9.26
N ALA A 114 22.80 40.92 -9.82
CA ALA A 114 23.89 40.18 -10.43
C ALA A 114 24.54 39.17 -9.42
N THR A 115 25.18 38.11 -9.93
CA THR A 115 26.00 37.22 -9.14
C THR A 115 27.09 37.98 -8.42
N SER A 116 27.41 37.63 -7.18
CA SER A 116 28.48 38.25 -6.41
C SER A 116 29.87 37.88 -6.97
N ALA A 117 30.11 36.59 -7.18
CA ALA A 117 31.38 36.10 -7.71
C ALA A 117 31.21 34.83 -8.58
N ALA A 118 30.13 34.11 -8.43
CA ALA A 118 29.89 32.86 -9.15
C ALA A 118 29.45 33.10 -10.61
N ARG A 119 29.54 32.07 -11.44
CA ARG A 119 29.16 32.09 -12.85
C ARG A 119 27.65 32.08 -13.02
N TYR A 120 26.96 31.33 -12.18
CA TYR A 120 25.50 31.20 -12.13
C TYR A 120 25.00 31.43 -10.72
N LYS A 121 23.87 32.11 -10.59
CA LYS A 121 23.09 32.20 -9.36
C LYS A 121 22.10 31.05 -9.32
N VAL A 122 22.19 30.19 -8.33
CA VAL A 122 21.40 28.96 -8.24
C VAL A 122 20.48 28.99 -7.03
N TYR A 123 19.20 28.79 -7.26
CA TYR A 123 18.20 28.67 -6.20
C TYR A 123 17.71 27.22 -6.14
N ILE A 124 18.02 26.53 -5.06
CA ILE A 124 17.55 25.18 -4.77
C ILE A 124 16.39 25.30 -3.80
N ILE A 125 15.17 24.95 -4.24
CA ILE A 125 13.98 24.98 -3.39
C ILE A 125 13.56 23.52 -3.15
N ASP A 126 13.86 23.03 -1.95
CA ASP A 126 13.49 21.67 -1.53
C ASP A 126 12.05 21.63 -1.02
N GLU A 127 11.39 20.50 -1.16
CA GLU A 127 9.97 20.26 -0.84
C GLU A 127 9.05 21.37 -1.38
N VAL A 128 9.27 21.77 -2.63
CA VAL A 128 8.59 22.89 -3.27
C VAL A 128 7.05 22.76 -3.27
N HIS A 129 6.51 21.54 -3.16
CA HIS A 129 5.06 21.31 -3.05
C HIS A 129 4.43 21.90 -1.77
N MET A 130 5.25 22.30 -0.79
CA MET A 130 4.78 22.96 0.43
C MET A 130 4.51 24.46 0.23
N LEU A 131 4.95 25.05 -0.88
CA LEU A 131 4.70 26.45 -1.18
C LEU A 131 3.20 26.71 -1.37
N SER A 132 2.75 27.87 -0.92
CA SER A 132 1.38 28.34 -1.15
C SER A 132 1.10 28.60 -2.64
N LYS A 133 -0.16 28.50 -3.07
CA LYS A 133 -0.57 28.79 -4.46
C LYS A 133 -0.15 30.19 -4.88
N SER A 134 -0.21 31.17 -3.97
CA SER A 134 0.21 32.54 -4.21
C SER A 134 1.73 32.67 -4.36
N ALA A 135 2.52 31.87 -3.67
CA ALA A 135 3.97 31.78 -3.85
C ALA A 135 4.34 31.19 -5.22
N PHE A 136 3.67 30.14 -5.66
CA PHE A 136 3.84 29.61 -7.02
C PHE A 136 3.53 30.67 -8.09
N ASN A 137 2.42 31.39 -7.94
CA ASN A 137 2.05 32.44 -8.90
C ASN A 137 3.08 33.58 -8.97
N ALA A 138 3.72 33.92 -7.86
CA ALA A 138 4.80 34.90 -7.84
C ALA A 138 6.03 34.46 -8.67
N LEU A 139 6.35 33.16 -8.66
CA LEU A 139 7.46 32.60 -9.43
C LEU A 139 7.22 32.56 -10.94
N LEU A 140 5.95 32.53 -11.40
CA LEU A 140 5.63 32.32 -12.82
C LEU A 140 6.30 33.34 -13.72
N LYS A 141 6.23 34.65 -13.39
CA LYS A 141 6.83 35.71 -14.21
C LYS A 141 8.35 35.51 -14.36
N THR A 142 9.03 35.16 -13.30
CA THR A 142 10.49 34.94 -13.31
C THR A 142 10.87 33.67 -14.07
N LEU A 143 10.00 32.64 -14.08
CA LEU A 143 10.21 31.45 -14.87
C LEU A 143 9.90 31.61 -16.35
N GLU A 144 9.01 32.56 -16.72
CA GLU A 144 8.71 32.93 -18.11
C GLU A 144 9.84 33.76 -18.72
N GLU A 145 10.33 34.74 -17.96
CA GLU A 145 11.40 35.67 -18.38
C GLU A 145 12.55 35.61 -17.37
N PRO A 146 13.33 34.49 -17.37
CA PRO A 146 14.39 34.32 -16.39
C PRO A 146 15.53 35.32 -16.62
N PRO A 147 16.04 35.95 -15.55
CA PRO A 147 17.23 36.76 -15.66
C PRO A 147 18.43 35.91 -16.14
N PRO A 148 19.38 36.51 -16.86
CA PRO A 148 20.54 35.80 -17.37
C PRO A 148 21.38 35.19 -16.25
N ARG A 149 21.85 33.98 -16.42
CA ARG A 149 22.68 33.24 -15.47
C ARG A 149 22.00 32.89 -14.13
N VAL A 150 20.68 32.87 -14.08
CA VAL A 150 19.90 32.40 -12.95
C VAL A 150 19.34 31.04 -13.26
N ILE A 151 19.47 30.10 -12.30
CA ILE A 151 18.97 28.73 -12.44
C ILE A 151 18.15 28.37 -11.20
N PHE A 152 16.94 27.89 -11.45
CA PHE A 152 16.08 27.35 -10.42
C PHE A 152 16.13 25.82 -10.43
N ILE A 153 16.25 25.21 -9.25
CA ILE A 153 16.20 23.77 -9.07
C ILE A 153 15.16 23.45 -8.00
N PHE A 154 14.02 22.98 -8.43
CA PHE A 154 12.93 22.57 -7.54
C PHE A 154 13.06 21.09 -7.21
N ALA A 155 12.91 20.71 -5.95
CA ALA A 155 12.83 19.33 -5.54
C ALA A 155 11.49 19.07 -4.84
N THR A 156 10.87 17.92 -5.11
CA THR A 156 9.58 17.56 -4.52
C THR A 156 9.46 16.05 -4.31
N THR A 157 8.76 15.66 -3.25
CA THR A 157 8.30 14.28 -3.03
C THR A 157 6.91 14.04 -3.61
N GLU A 158 6.13 15.10 -3.91
CA GLU A 158 4.75 15.02 -4.37
C GLU A 158 4.54 15.82 -5.66
N LEU A 159 4.82 15.19 -6.80
CA LEU A 159 4.69 15.84 -8.11
C LEU A 159 3.26 16.33 -8.42
N ILE A 160 2.25 15.56 -7.97
CA ILE A 160 0.82 15.86 -8.22
C ILE A 160 0.40 17.22 -7.63
N LYS A 161 1.06 17.69 -6.57
CA LYS A 161 0.75 18.98 -5.95
C LYS A 161 1.35 20.17 -6.69
N ILE A 162 2.21 19.96 -7.67
CA ILE A 162 2.85 21.04 -8.41
C ILE A 162 1.92 21.51 -9.55
N PRO A 163 1.66 22.81 -9.67
CA PRO A 163 0.84 23.36 -10.76
C PRO A 163 1.43 23.05 -12.14
N GLU A 164 0.57 22.73 -13.11
CA GLU A 164 0.98 22.46 -14.50
C GLU A 164 1.69 23.68 -15.14
N THR A 165 1.32 24.89 -14.72
CA THR A 165 1.97 26.13 -15.16
C THR A 165 3.46 26.21 -14.79
N ILE A 166 3.86 25.58 -13.69
CA ILE A 166 5.27 25.45 -13.29
C ILE A 166 5.92 24.28 -14.07
N LEU A 167 5.23 23.13 -14.14
CA LEU A 167 5.74 21.94 -14.85
C LEU A 167 6.11 22.26 -16.31
N SER A 168 5.27 23.02 -17.01
CA SER A 168 5.49 23.39 -18.42
C SER A 168 6.72 24.28 -18.65
N ARG A 169 7.27 24.90 -17.61
CA ARG A 169 8.44 25.80 -17.67
C ARG A 169 9.71 25.20 -17.10
N CYS A 170 9.62 23.99 -16.57
CA CYS A 170 10.73 23.26 -15.96
C CYS A 170 11.12 22.04 -16.79
N GLN A 171 12.41 21.74 -16.81
CA GLN A 171 12.86 20.43 -17.25
C GLN A 171 12.68 19.43 -16.10
N CYS A 172 11.74 18.50 -16.26
CA CYS A 172 11.34 17.56 -15.22
C CYS A 172 12.19 16.29 -15.27
N PHE A 173 12.64 15.84 -14.09
CA PHE A 173 13.38 14.58 -13.87
C PHE A 173 12.74 13.79 -12.75
N GLU A 174 12.43 12.52 -13.04
CA GLU A 174 11.86 11.61 -12.07
C GLU A 174 12.95 10.69 -11.50
N PHE A 175 13.22 10.82 -10.21
CA PHE A 175 14.14 9.99 -9.46
C PHE A 175 13.46 8.70 -9.04
N LYS A 176 14.06 7.59 -9.41
CA LYS A 176 13.55 6.26 -9.07
C LYS A 176 14.00 5.85 -7.67
N PRO A 177 13.16 5.11 -6.92
CA PRO A 177 13.61 4.45 -5.70
C PRO A 177 14.78 3.52 -6.01
N LEU A 178 15.75 3.46 -5.11
CA LEU A 178 16.89 2.54 -5.24
C LEU A 178 16.44 1.10 -5.00
N SER A 179 17.02 0.16 -5.74
CA SER A 179 16.82 -1.25 -5.46
C SER A 179 17.50 -1.66 -4.14
N GLN A 180 16.96 -2.68 -3.49
CA GLN A 180 17.56 -3.22 -2.26
C GLN A 180 19.02 -3.60 -2.46
N SER A 181 19.36 -4.22 -3.61
CA SER A 181 20.73 -4.59 -3.94
C SER A 181 21.67 -3.40 -4.06
N GLN A 182 21.23 -2.29 -4.67
CA GLN A 182 22.01 -1.06 -4.76
C GLN A 182 22.28 -0.44 -3.40
N ILE A 183 21.27 -0.41 -2.53
CA ILE A 183 21.43 0.10 -1.15
C ILE A 183 22.39 -0.80 -0.39
N THR A 184 22.22 -2.12 -0.42
CA THR A 184 23.08 -3.08 0.28
C THR A 184 24.54 -2.93 -0.15
N GLN A 185 24.81 -2.85 -1.46
CA GLN A 185 26.16 -2.66 -1.99
C GLN A 185 26.79 -1.36 -1.48
N GLN A 186 26.03 -0.27 -1.45
CA GLN A 186 26.55 1.01 -0.95
C GLN A 186 26.81 0.99 0.55
N LEU A 187 25.92 0.40 1.34
CA LEU A 187 26.12 0.22 2.77
C LEU A 187 27.35 -0.64 3.06
N GLU A 188 27.57 -1.69 2.28
CA GLU A 188 28.77 -2.54 2.37
C GLU A 188 30.05 -1.77 2.10
N LEU A 189 30.06 -0.88 1.09
CA LEU A 189 31.20 0.01 0.82
C LEU A 189 31.46 0.97 1.99
N ILE A 190 30.42 1.56 2.56
CA ILE A 190 30.51 2.46 3.71
C ILE A 190 31.09 1.70 4.91
N CYS A 191 30.57 0.51 5.23
CA CYS A 191 31.06 -0.29 6.35
C CYS A 191 32.53 -0.69 6.18
N LYS A 192 32.96 -1.06 4.97
CA LYS A 192 34.38 -1.36 4.68
C LYS A 192 35.27 -0.14 4.92
N GLN A 193 34.85 1.05 4.51
CA GLN A 193 35.64 2.28 4.69
C GLN A 193 35.70 2.74 6.17
N GLU A 194 34.57 2.54 6.90
CA GLU A 194 34.51 2.87 8.34
C GLU A 194 35.09 1.75 9.24
N LYS A 195 35.54 0.62 8.67
CA LYS A 195 36.05 -0.55 9.38
C LYS A 195 35.03 -1.12 10.38
N ILE A 196 33.80 -1.26 9.92
CA ILE A 196 32.69 -1.85 10.64
C ILE A 196 32.50 -3.27 10.11
N ASP A 197 32.47 -4.24 11.02
CA ASP A 197 32.22 -5.64 10.73
C ASP A 197 30.71 -5.91 10.93
N ILE A 198 29.98 -6.12 9.85
CA ILE A 198 28.55 -6.37 9.85
C ILE A 198 28.23 -7.55 8.92
N GLU A 199 27.35 -8.43 9.38
CA GLU A 199 26.87 -9.54 8.56
C GLU A 199 26.04 -9.03 7.37
N LYS A 200 26.20 -9.69 6.22
CA LYS A 200 25.48 -9.34 4.98
C LYS A 200 23.97 -9.32 5.17
N ARG A 201 23.43 -10.26 5.96
CA ARG A 201 22.01 -10.31 6.30
C ARG A 201 21.54 -9.04 7.02
N GLY A 202 22.31 -8.53 7.97
CA GLY A 202 21.99 -7.28 8.64
C GLY A 202 21.95 -6.08 7.70
N LEU A 203 22.84 -6.01 6.69
CA LEU A 203 22.81 -4.98 5.66
C LEU A 203 21.59 -5.11 4.75
N GLU A 204 21.16 -6.33 4.43
CA GLU A 204 19.97 -6.60 3.65
C GLU A 204 18.70 -6.18 4.41
N ASP A 205 18.64 -6.43 5.71
CA ASP A 205 17.53 -6.01 6.57
C ASP A 205 17.45 -4.48 6.69
N ILE A 206 18.58 -3.80 6.89
CA ILE A 206 18.66 -2.33 6.89
C ILE A 206 18.19 -1.78 5.54
N SER A 207 18.66 -2.35 4.42
CA SER A 207 18.28 -1.87 3.08
C SER A 207 16.80 -2.09 2.77
N LYS A 208 16.22 -3.18 3.27
CA LYS A 208 14.78 -3.49 3.15
C LYS A 208 13.91 -2.44 3.87
N ILE A 209 14.28 -2.08 5.10
CA ILE A 209 13.54 -1.06 5.87
C ILE A 209 13.75 0.34 5.26
N GLY A 210 14.93 0.62 4.70
CA GLY A 210 15.23 1.87 4.00
C GLY A 210 14.33 2.12 2.77
N ALA A 211 13.60 1.08 2.30
CA ALA A 211 12.50 1.18 1.33
C ALA A 211 12.81 2.05 0.10
N GLY A 212 14.00 1.88 -0.48
CA GLY A 212 14.47 2.64 -1.65
C GLY A 212 15.12 3.99 -1.34
N SER A 213 15.20 4.39 -0.05
CA SER A 213 15.85 5.61 0.42
C SER A 213 17.25 5.32 0.96
N MET A 214 18.28 5.82 0.28
CA MET A 214 19.66 5.71 0.78
C MET A 214 19.86 6.48 2.09
N ARG A 215 19.25 7.66 2.21
CA ARG A 215 19.38 8.48 3.43
C ARG A 215 18.81 7.78 4.65
N ASP A 216 17.64 7.15 4.52
CA ASP A 216 17.03 6.46 5.64
C ASP A 216 17.80 5.19 5.98
N ALA A 217 18.27 4.43 4.98
CA ALA A 217 19.15 3.28 5.19
C ALA A 217 20.45 3.63 5.91
N GLN A 218 21.11 4.75 5.55
CA GLN A 218 22.30 5.25 6.24
C GLN A 218 22.01 5.68 7.68
N SER A 219 20.84 6.32 7.92
CA SER A 219 20.43 6.71 9.27
C SER A 219 20.16 5.50 10.17
N LEU A 220 19.55 4.44 9.60
CA LEU A 220 19.35 3.17 10.30
C LEU A 220 20.69 2.47 10.60
N LEU A 221 21.62 2.49 9.65
CA LEU A 221 22.97 1.96 9.86
C LEU A 221 23.67 2.69 11.03
N ASP A 222 23.60 4.02 11.08
CA ASP A 222 24.16 4.81 12.18
C ASP A 222 23.56 4.43 13.54
N GLN A 223 22.25 4.19 13.61
CA GLN A 223 21.57 3.74 14.82
C GLN A 223 22.07 2.36 15.28
N VAL A 224 22.22 1.44 14.34
CA VAL A 224 22.73 0.10 14.63
C VAL A 224 24.17 0.15 15.11
N ILE A 225 25.02 0.96 14.47
CA ILE A 225 26.42 1.17 14.89
C ILE A 225 26.49 1.80 16.27
N ALA A 226 25.64 2.77 16.56
CA ALA A 226 25.59 3.42 17.87
C ALA A 226 25.23 2.43 18.99
N TYR A 227 24.42 1.43 18.71
CA TYR A 227 24.03 0.40 19.65
C TYR A 227 25.08 -0.70 19.82
N SER A 228 25.62 -1.24 18.72
CA SER A 228 26.47 -2.44 18.72
C SER A 228 27.99 -2.13 18.67
N GLY A 229 28.35 -0.88 18.34
CA GLY A 229 29.73 -0.51 18.10
C GLY A 229 30.22 -0.97 16.72
N ARG A 230 31.48 -1.41 16.64
CA ARG A 230 32.11 -1.78 15.35
C ARG A 230 31.86 -3.21 14.90
N LYS A 231 31.36 -4.06 15.78
CA LYS A 231 31.00 -5.44 15.46
C LYS A 231 29.50 -5.59 15.62
N VAL A 232 28.84 -5.79 14.51
CA VAL A 232 27.37 -5.81 14.41
C VAL A 232 26.93 -7.20 14.00
N ASP A 233 26.23 -7.89 14.88
CA ASP A 233 25.56 -9.16 14.60
C ASP A 233 24.11 -8.93 14.12
N THR A 234 23.51 -9.94 13.51
CA THR A 234 22.15 -9.87 13.00
C THR A 234 21.12 -9.65 14.12
N GLU A 235 21.34 -10.21 15.32
CA GLU A 235 20.43 -10.04 16.47
C GLU A 235 20.37 -8.59 16.94
N SER A 236 21.50 -7.90 16.98
CA SER A 236 21.56 -6.47 17.29
C SER A 236 20.81 -5.62 16.25
N VAL A 237 20.95 -5.97 14.96
CA VAL A 237 20.19 -5.31 13.89
C VAL A 237 18.69 -5.50 14.10
N GLU A 238 18.25 -6.73 14.35
CA GLU A 238 16.84 -7.05 14.60
C GLU A 238 16.29 -6.32 15.83
N ALA A 239 17.08 -6.22 16.89
CA ALA A 239 16.70 -5.55 18.14
C ALA A 239 16.52 -4.03 17.93
N VAL A 240 17.49 -3.37 17.26
CA VAL A 240 17.45 -1.92 17.03
C VAL A 240 16.37 -1.51 16.06
N LEU A 241 16.16 -2.31 15.00
CA LEU A 241 15.19 -2.00 13.97
C LEU A 241 13.77 -2.49 14.30
N GLY A 242 13.60 -3.22 15.41
CA GLY A 242 12.31 -3.78 15.80
C GLY A 242 11.79 -4.86 14.85
N ILE A 243 12.71 -5.55 14.15
CA ILE A 243 12.36 -6.60 13.20
C ILE A 243 12.11 -7.90 13.96
N VAL A 244 11.19 -8.69 13.45
CA VAL A 244 10.98 -10.07 13.88
C VAL A 244 11.78 -10.99 12.97
N GLY A 245 12.68 -11.78 13.54
CA GLY A 245 13.53 -12.71 12.78
C GLY A 245 12.72 -13.77 12.02
N GLY A 246 13.32 -14.28 10.93
CA GLY A 246 12.68 -15.27 10.04
C GLY A 246 12.19 -16.52 10.78
N ASN A 247 12.94 -17.03 11.75
CA ASN A 247 12.57 -18.19 12.56
C ASN A 247 11.24 -17.97 13.32
N THR A 248 11.01 -16.76 13.82
CA THR A 248 9.76 -16.43 14.52
C THR A 248 8.57 -16.42 13.56
N LEU A 249 8.78 -15.96 12.31
CA LEU A 249 7.75 -16.01 11.27
C LEU A 249 7.40 -17.44 10.89
N GLU A 250 8.41 -18.31 10.74
CA GLU A 250 8.20 -19.74 10.46
C GLU A 250 7.37 -20.41 11.56
N VAL A 251 7.76 -20.20 12.83
CA VAL A 251 7.01 -20.72 13.99
C VAL A 251 5.58 -20.15 14.03
N PHE A 252 5.42 -18.86 13.73
CA PHE A 252 4.10 -18.21 13.70
C PHE A 252 3.18 -18.86 12.66
N ILE A 253 3.69 -19.12 11.46
CA ILE A 253 2.93 -19.79 10.38
C ILE A 253 2.61 -21.23 10.76
N ASP A 254 3.53 -21.98 11.39
CA ASP A 254 3.25 -23.34 11.89
C ASP A 254 2.08 -23.34 12.91
N ARG A 255 2.07 -22.39 13.85
CA ARG A 255 0.96 -22.24 14.80
C ARG A 255 -0.34 -21.78 14.14
N LEU A 256 -0.25 -21.02 13.04
CA LEU A 256 -1.42 -20.65 12.25
C LEU A 256 -2.00 -21.86 11.51
N ILE A 257 -1.15 -22.74 10.96
CA ILE A 257 -1.55 -24.03 10.38
C ILE A 257 -2.25 -24.91 11.42
N ASP A 258 -1.68 -25.01 12.61
CA ASP A 258 -2.24 -25.77 13.74
C ASP A 258 -3.50 -25.14 14.33
N ARG A 259 -3.88 -23.92 13.90
CA ARG A 259 -5.05 -23.17 14.38
C ARG A 259 -5.10 -23.03 15.90
N GLN A 260 -3.98 -22.60 16.51
CA GLN A 260 -3.82 -22.43 17.95
C GLN A 260 -3.96 -20.93 18.35
N PRO A 261 -5.17 -20.37 18.57
CA PRO A 261 -5.38 -18.95 18.78
C PRO A 261 -4.66 -18.41 20.03
N VAL A 262 -4.70 -19.15 21.12
CA VAL A 262 -4.09 -18.74 22.40
C VAL A 262 -2.57 -18.61 22.25
N VAL A 263 -1.91 -19.55 21.59
CA VAL A 263 -0.46 -19.52 21.39
C VAL A 263 -0.06 -18.35 20.50
N LEU A 264 -0.83 -18.10 19.43
CA LEU A 264 -0.57 -16.98 18.50
C LEU A 264 -0.74 -15.62 19.18
N VAL A 265 -1.78 -15.43 20.00
CA VAL A 265 -1.95 -14.19 20.78
C VAL A 265 -0.81 -14.03 21.78
N THR A 266 -0.37 -15.10 22.43
CA THR A 266 0.78 -15.05 23.37
C THR A 266 2.06 -14.65 22.65
N LEU A 267 2.33 -15.19 21.44
CA LEU A 267 3.48 -14.78 20.61
C LEU A 267 3.43 -13.30 20.27
N ILE A 268 2.26 -12.75 19.93
CA ILE A 268 2.12 -11.30 19.68
C ILE A 268 2.46 -10.50 20.93
N GLN A 269 1.97 -10.90 22.09
CA GLN A 269 2.28 -10.23 23.35
C GLN A 269 3.77 -10.26 23.66
N GLU A 270 4.46 -11.35 23.35
CA GLU A 270 5.92 -11.45 23.49
C GLU A 270 6.66 -10.51 22.52
N ILE A 271 6.22 -10.44 21.26
CA ILE A 271 6.77 -9.52 20.25
C ILE A 271 6.63 -8.08 20.75
N VAL A 272 5.47 -7.68 21.28
CA VAL A 272 5.23 -6.34 21.81
C VAL A 272 6.06 -6.07 23.06
N LYS A 273 6.16 -7.04 23.99
CA LYS A 273 7.02 -6.92 25.20
C LYS A 273 8.50 -6.73 24.86
N GLN A 274 8.97 -7.33 23.76
CA GLN A 274 10.32 -7.15 23.23
C GLN A 274 10.53 -5.80 22.54
N GLY A 275 9.51 -4.93 22.46
CA GLY A 275 9.59 -3.63 21.80
C GLY A 275 9.62 -3.68 20.26
N LYS A 276 9.27 -4.82 19.66
CA LYS A 276 9.26 -4.98 18.19
C LYS A 276 8.03 -4.30 17.57
N ASP A 277 8.19 -3.80 16.35
CA ASP A 277 7.13 -3.08 15.62
C ASP A 277 6.14 -4.06 14.98
N LEU A 278 4.87 -4.02 15.43
CA LEU A 278 3.79 -4.86 14.90
C LEU A 278 3.46 -4.54 13.44
N GLY A 279 3.66 -3.30 12.99
CA GLY A 279 3.44 -2.92 11.60
C GLY A 279 4.50 -3.53 10.68
N LEU A 280 5.76 -3.56 11.12
CA LEU A 280 6.85 -4.28 10.44
C LEU A 280 6.59 -5.79 10.43
N PHE A 281 6.14 -6.34 11.56
CA PHE A 281 5.79 -7.76 11.65
C PHE A 281 4.64 -8.13 10.69
N CYS A 282 3.58 -7.33 10.66
CA CYS A 282 2.46 -7.53 9.74
C CYS A 282 2.92 -7.53 8.27
N ARG A 283 3.78 -6.59 7.89
CA ARG A 283 4.37 -6.53 6.54
C ARG A 283 5.24 -7.76 6.22
N SER A 284 6.06 -8.20 7.17
CA SER A 284 6.87 -9.41 7.01
C SER A 284 6.00 -10.66 6.87
N LEU A 285 4.88 -10.72 7.60
CA LEU A 285 3.90 -11.80 7.48
C LEU A 285 3.18 -11.80 6.12
N MET A 286 2.79 -10.61 5.61
CA MET A 286 2.23 -10.48 4.25
C MET A 286 3.23 -10.94 3.17
N GLU A 287 4.49 -10.57 3.31
CA GLU A 287 5.55 -11.03 2.40
C GLU A 287 5.75 -12.55 2.47
N TYR A 288 5.67 -13.12 3.67
CA TYR A 288 5.73 -14.57 3.86
C TYR A 288 4.57 -15.28 3.15
N LEU A 289 3.33 -14.81 3.32
CA LEU A 289 2.15 -15.35 2.62
C LEU A 289 2.29 -15.23 1.09
N ARG A 290 2.80 -14.09 0.59
CA ARG A 290 3.14 -13.93 -0.83
C ARG A 290 4.15 -14.99 -1.28
N ASN A 291 5.19 -15.25 -0.50
CA ASN A 291 6.20 -16.25 -0.84
C ASN A 291 5.60 -17.65 -0.88
N LEU A 292 4.69 -18.02 0.04
CA LEU A 292 3.93 -19.27 -0.01
C LEU A 292 3.10 -19.38 -1.31
N LEU A 293 2.45 -18.28 -1.75
CA LEU A 293 1.71 -18.25 -3.02
C LEU A 293 2.63 -18.44 -4.22
N ILE A 294 3.80 -17.80 -4.23
CA ILE A 294 4.79 -17.96 -5.31
C ILE A 294 5.26 -19.40 -5.40
N VAL A 295 5.53 -20.05 -4.27
CA VAL A 295 5.90 -21.49 -4.23
C VAL A 295 4.81 -22.36 -4.83
N LYS A 296 3.52 -22.02 -4.64
CA LYS A 296 2.39 -22.78 -5.22
C LYS A 296 2.25 -22.63 -6.73
N PHE A 297 2.51 -21.43 -7.26
CA PHE A 297 2.22 -21.11 -8.66
C PHE A 297 3.43 -21.17 -9.57
N SER A 298 4.65 -21.06 -9.04
CA SER A 298 5.87 -20.98 -9.83
C SER A 298 6.62 -22.31 -9.84
N ASN A 299 7.06 -22.72 -11.04
CA ASN A 299 7.98 -23.85 -11.20
C ASN A 299 9.42 -23.52 -10.77
N GLN A 300 9.77 -22.23 -10.71
CA GLN A 300 11.09 -21.72 -10.30
C GLN A 300 10.95 -20.62 -9.25
N PRO A 301 10.51 -20.96 -8.02
CA PRO A 301 10.28 -19.96 -6.98
C PRO A 301 11.57 -19.24 -6.55
N GLU A 302 12.73 -19.88 -6.70
CA GLU A 302 14.05 -19.35 -6.32
C GLU A 302 14.41 -18.03 -7.01
N ALA A 303 13.94 -17.84 -8.24
CA ALA A 303 14.18 -16.59 -8.98
C ALA A 303 13.30 -15.42 -8.53
N LEU A 304 12.17 -15.70 -7.85
CA LEU A 304 11.15 -14.73 -7.46
C LEU A 304 11.12 -14.43 -5.95
N ILE A 305 11.74 -15.30 -5.16
CA ILE A 305 11.80 -15.20 -3.69
C ILE A 305 13.23 -14.83 -3.31
N ASN A 306 13.38 -13.74 -2.55
CA ASN A 306 14.64 -13.43 -1.92
C ASN A 306 14.88 -14.45 -0.79
N SER A 307 15.70 -15.47 -1.05
CA SER A 307 15.90 -16.66 -0.22
C SER A 307 16.59 -16.44 1.13
N HIS A 308 16.93 -15.19 1.47
CA HIS A 308 17.69 -14.92 2.68
C HIS A 308 16.85 -14.90 3.98
N THR A 309 15.53 -14.83 3.86
CA THR A 309 14.62 -14.68 5.01
C THR A 309 14.08 -16.03 5.53
N CYS A 310 13.89 -17.02 4.66
CA CYS A 310 13.27 -18.31 5.01
C CYS A 310 13.84 -19.44 4.17
N SER A 311 13.95 -20.65 4.75
CA SER A 311 14.34 -21.85 4.01
C SER A 311 13.28 -22.21 2.98
N LEU A 312 13.68 -22.40 1.73
CA LEU A 312 12.80 -22.80 0.63
C LEU A 312 12.10 -24.15 0.90
N GLU A 313 12.77 -25.03 1.62
CA GLU A 313 12.20 -26.32 2.02
C GLU A 313 11.05 -26.17 3.01
N ILE A 314 11.19 -25.24 3.97
CA ILE A 314 10.14 -24.93 4.95
C ILE A 314 8.96 -24.29 4.24
N LEU A 315 9.23 -23.31 3.36
CA LEU A 315 8.19 -22.65 2.56
C LEU A 315 7.39 -23.66 1.70
N LYS A 316 8.06 -24.64 1.08
CA LYS A 316 7.38 -25.68 0.29
C LYS A 316 6.45 -26.52 1.17
N LYS A 317 6.93 -26.99 2.33
CA LYS A 317 6.12 -27.77 3.27
C LYS A 317 4.90 -27.01 3.78
N GLN A 318 5.10 -25.76 4.20
CA GLN A 318 4.01 -24.93 4.71
C GLN A 318 3.02 -24.54 3.59
N ALA A 319 3.51 -24.31 2.36
CA ALA A 319 2.64 -24.02 1.22
C ALA A 319 1.69 -25.18 0.90
N GLU A 320 2.08 -26.44 1.11
CA GLU A 320 1.20 -27.59 0.92
C GLU A 320 0.00 -27.60 1.87
N CYS A 321 0.15 -27.04 3.07
CA CYS A 321 -0.89 -27.00 4.09
C CYS A 321 -2.02 -26.00 3.83
N PHE A 322 -1.83 -25.03 2.93
CA PHE A 322 -2.82 -23.99 2.61
C PHE A 322 -3.40 -24.17 1.21
N HIS A 323 -4.62 -23.75 0.98
CA HIS A 323 -5.15 -23.50 -0.35
C HIS A 323 -4.75 -22.10 -0.84
N ALA A 324 -4.64 -21.91 -2.16
CA ALA A 324 -4.25 -20.61 -2.73
C ALA A 324 -5.26 -19.50 -2.36
N ASP A 325 -6.54 -19.83 -2.37
CA ASP A 325 -7.63 -18.89 -2.03
C ASP A 325 -7.55 -18.47 -0.55
N GLU A 326 -7.21 -19.40 0.36
CA GLU A 326 -6.97 -19.09 1.78
C GLU A 326 -5.86 -18.04 1.93
N LEU A 327 -4.71 -18.26 1.29
CA LEU A 327 -3.57 -17.34 1.34
C LEU A 327 -3.94 -15.95 0.81
N GLN A 328 -4.76 -15.86 -0.24
CA GLN A 328 -5.23 -14.59 -0.79
C GLN A 328 -6.16 -13.85 0.20
N VAL A 329 -7.09 -14.57 0.83
CA VAL A 329 -7.96 -13.98 1.86
C VAL A 329 -7.14 -13.54 3.07
N MET A 330 -6.21 -14.37 3.55
CA MET A 330 -5.30 -14.02 4.65
C MET A 330 -4.48 -12.76 4.35
N PHE A 331 -3.92 -12.65 3.13
CA PHE A 331 -3.22 -11.46 2.68
C PHE A 331 -4.13 -10.21 2.70
N SER A 332 -5.37 -10.35 2.23
CA SER A 332 -6.35 -9.26 2.24
C SER A 332 -6.71 -8.80 3.65
N VAL A 333 -6.87 -9.73 4.61
CA VAL A 333 -7.13 -9.44 6.02
C VAL A 333 -5.95 -8.67 6.64
N LEU A 334 -4.71 -9.13 6.42
CA LEU A 334 -3.51 -8.45 6.93
C LEU A 334 -3.31 -7.07 6.31
N SER A 335 -3.57 -6.92 5.00
CA SER A 335 -3.46 -5.63 4.32
C SER A 335 -4.43 -4.59 4.89
N LYS A 336 -5.67 -4.99 5.23
CA LYS A 336 -6.62 -4.12 5.94
C LYS A 336 -6.15 -3.80 7.35
N ALA A 337 -5.68 -4.80 8.08
CA ALA A 337 -5.17 -4.63 9.44
C ALA A 337 -3.97 -3.66 9.49
N GLU A 338 -3.04 -3.73 8.53
CA GLU A 338 -1.89 -2.81 8.45
C GLU A 338 -2.35 -1.35 8.27
N MET A 339 -3.36 -1.11 7.41
CA MET A 339 -3.93 0.23 7.23
C MET A 339 -4.66 0.73 8.49
N GLU A 340 -5.41 -0.15 9.17
CA GLU A 340 -6.12 0.19 10.39
C GLU A 340 -5.17 0.46 11.55
N MET A 341 -4.10 -0.35 11.72
CA MET A 341 -3.06 -0.14 12.73
C MET A 341 -2.38 1.22 12.61
N LYS A 342 -2.13 1.71 11.37
CA LYS A 342 -1.55 3.05 11.16
C LYS A 342 -2.44 4.20 11.61
N ARG A 343 -3.75 3.98 11.67
CA ARG A 343 -4.75 4.99 12.03
C ARG A 343 -5.20 4.89 13.48
N SER A 344 -4.98 3.76 14.12
CA SER A 344 -5.46 3.45 15.46
C SER A 344 -4.35 3.60 16.51
N SER A 345 -4.69 4.12 17.67
CA SER A 345 -3.83 4.08 18.86
C SER A 345 -3.77 2.69 19.51
N LEU A 346 -4.65 1.76 19.11
CA LEU A 346 -4.78 0.41 19.64
C LEU A 346 -4.26 -0.64 18.64
N SER A 347 -3.08 -0.42 18.06
CA SER A 347 -2.50 -1.25 17.01
C SER A 347 -2.41 -2.74 17.36
N GLN A 348 -2.10 -3.07 18.62
CA GLN A 348 -2.04 -4.45 19.09
C GLN A 348 -3.42 -5.13 19.02
N MET A 349 -4.47 -4.49 19.51
CA MET A 349 -5.84 -5.03 19.50
C MET A 349 -6.33 -5.25 18.06
N VAL A 350 -6.06 -4.29 17.16
CA VAL A 350 -6.40 -4.42 15.73
C VAL A 350 -5.73 -5.65 15.12
N PHE A 351 -4.44 -5.86 15.43
CA PHE A 351 -3.71 -7.01 14.91
C PHE A 351 -4.19 -8.34 15.50
N GLU A 352 -4.48 -8.41 16.80
CA GLU A 352 -5.04 -9.60 17.46
C GLU A 352 -6.40 -9.98 16.84
N MET A 353 -7.27 -9.00 16.56
CA MET A 353 -8.56 -9.25 15.89
C MET A 353 -8.38 -9.72 14.44
N ALA A 354 -7.42 -9.18 13.71
CA ALA A 354 -7.08 -9.66 12.39
C ALA A 354 -6.57 -11.11 12.44
N LEU A 355 -5.75 -11.44 13.44
CA LEU A 355 -5.25 -12.79 13.66
C LEU A 355 -6.37 -13.81 13.88
N LEU A 356 -7.36 -13.50 14.71
CA LEU A 356 -8.52 -14.37 14.92
C LEU A 356 -9.26 -14.63 13.60
N ARG A 357 -9.40 -13.63 12.75
CA ARG A 357 -9.97 -13.80 11.41
C ARG A 357 -9.12 -14.69 10.51
N LEU A 358 -7.77 -14.61 10.61
CA LEU A 358 -6.88 -15.50 9.86
C LEU A 358 -7.10 -16.98 10.25
N ILE A 359 -7.27 -17.25 11.54
CA ILE A 359 -7.48 -18.62 12.05
C ILE A 359 -8.83 -19.19 11.58
N GLU A 360 -9.86 -18.34 11.47
CA GLU A 360 -11.19 -18.72 11.02
C GLU A 360 -11.28 -18.88 9.50
N THR A 361 -10.31 -18.35 8.75
CA THR A 361 -10.29 -18.46 7.28
C THR A 361 -10.25 -19.94 6.87
N ARG A 362 -11.17 -20.33 6.00
CA ARG A 362 -11.28 -21.68 5.46
C ARG A 362 -11.22 -21.63 3.93
N PRO A 363 -10.71 -22.69 3.29
CA PRO A 363 -10.73 -22.75 1.83
C PRO A 363 -12.17 -22.68 1.31
N PHE A 364 -12.38 -21.95 0.24
CA PHE A 364 -13.66 -21.93 -0.44
C PHE A 364 -13.92 -23.32 -1.01
N LYS A 365 -15.03 -23.94 -0.61
CA LYS A 365 -15.51 -25.14 -1.27
C LYS A 365 -16.18 -24.71 -2.58
N LYS A 366 -15.79 -25.34 -3.68
CA LYS A 366 -16.48 -25.10 -4.95
C LYS A 366 -17.95 -25.49 -4.79
N ILE A 367 -18.84 -24.65 -5.32
CA ILE A 367 -20.28 -24.89 -5.26
C ILE A 367 -20.61 -26.26 -5.87
N ASP A 368 -19.90 -26.64 -6.93
CA ASP A 368 -20.05 -27.93 -7.59
C ASP A 368 -19.77 -29.13 -6.65
N GLU A 369 -18.72 -29.03 -5.81
CA GLU A 369 -18.40 -30.06 -4.81
C GLU A 369 -19.46 -30.17 -3.70
N LEU A 370 -20.11 -29.05 -3.36
CA LEU A 370 -21.22 -29.04 -2.40
C LEU A 370 -22.49 -29.62 -3.04
N ILE A 371 -22.77 -29.33 -4.29
CA ILE A 371 -23.87 -29.89 -5.05
C ILE A 371 -23.71 -31.41 -5.22
N GLU A 372 -22.48 -31.86 -5.55
CA GLU A 372 -22.19 -33.31 -5.64
C GLU A 372 -22.40 -34.03 -4.29
N LYS A 373 -21.96 -33.43 -3.18
CA LYS A 373 -22.18 -33.98 -1.83
C LYS A 373 -23.65 -34.02 -1.43
N ILE A 374 -24.43 -33.00 -1.80
CA ILE A 374 -25.86 -32.97 -1.55
C ILE A 374 -26.55 -34.07 -2.39
N ASN A 375 -26.22 -34.19 -3.67
CA ASN A 375 -26.77 -35.22 -4.55
C ASN A 375 -26.39 -36.65 -4.09
N GLN A 376 -25.18 -36.85 -3.59
CA GLN A 376 -24.76 -38.13 -2.98
C GLN A 376 -25.55 -38.45 -1.70
N ALA A 377 -25.71 -37.46 -0.81
CA ALA A 377 -26.48 -37.64 0.43
C ALA A 377 -27.97 -37.85 0.16
N GLU A 378 -28.57 -37.29 -0.92
CA GLU A 378 -29.92 -37.59 -1.36
C GLU A 378 -30.04 -39.03 -1.90
N ASN A 379 -29.07 -39.49 -2.70
CA ASN A 379 -29.02 -40.86 -3.20
C ASN A 379 -28.88 -41.89 -2.08
N ASP A 380 -28.02 -41.69 -1.11
CA ASP A 380 -27.85 -42.54 0.06
C ASP A 380 -29.13 -42.64 0.92
N ASN A 381 -29.88 -41.53 1.02
CA ASN A 381 -31.18 -41.50 1.68
C ASN A 381 -32.27 -42.25 0.89
N ILE A 382 -32.23 -42.20 -0.46
CA ILE A 382 -33.19 -42.94 -1.32
C ILE A 382 -32.92 -44.45 -1.24
N GLU A 383 -31.63 -44.88 -1.21
CA GLU A 383 -31.29 -46.32 -1.03
C GLU A 383 -31.68 -46.83 0.35
N SER A 384 -31.52 -46.03 1.41
CA SER A 384 -31.95 -46.39 2.75
C SER A 384 -33.47 -46.48 2.91
N ILE A 385 -34.26 -45.70 2.15
CA ILE A 385 -35.71 -45.74 2.15
C ILE A 385 -36.22 -46.99 1.34
N GLN A 386 -35.53 -47.40 0.28
CA GLN A 386 -35.87 -48.57 -0.48
C GLN A 386 -35.65 -49.87 0.30
N HIS A 387 -34.66 -49.96 1.18
CA HIS A 387 -34.44 -51.12 2.06
C HIS A 387 -35.43 -51.23 3.22
N PHE A 388 -36.18 -50.16 3.57
CA PHE A 388 -37.24 -50.19 4.59
C PHE A 388 -38.64 -50.53 4.06
N SER A 389 -38.85 -50.53 2.71
CA SER A 389 -40.15 -50.70 2.11
C SER A 389 -40.56 -52.17 1.86
N GLU A 390 -39.68 -53.15 2.14
CA GLU A 390 -40.01 -54.57 1.92
C GLU A 390 -40.55 -55.35 3.13
N LYS A 391 -40.75 -54.69 4.29
CA LYS A 391 -41.38 -55.37 5.44
C LYS A 391 -42.42 -54.46 6.11
N THR A 392 -43.58 -54.29 5.52
CA THR A 392 -44.87 -54.23 6.24
C THR A 392 -45.98 -54.03 5.26
N ASN A 393 -46.67 -55.14 4.94
CA ASN A 393 -48.01 -55.15 4.38
C ASN A 393 -49.03 -54.88 5.48
N SER A 394 -50.11 -54.20 5.09
CA SER A 394 -51.46 -54.09 5.66
C SER A 394 -51.73 -53.11 6.79
N LYS A 395 -52.39 -51.99 6.48
CA LYS A 395 -53.81 -51.71 6.81
C LYS A 395 -54.21 -50.27 6.46
N GLU A 396 -55.37 -50.24 5.87
CA GLU A 396 -56.19 -49.15 5.34
C GLU A 396 -56.33 -47.84 6.15
N SER A 397 -56.33 -46.72 5.37
CA SER A 397 -57.27 -45.59 5.32
C SER A 397 -57.27 -44.53 6.43
N PRO A 398 -57.67 -43.25 6.17
CA PRO A 398 -58.25 -42.65 4.94
C PRO A 398 -57.56 -41.35 4.48
N SER A 399 -57.80 -41.10 3.20
CA SER A 399 -57.54 -39.92 2.44
C SER A 399 -58.09 -38.61 3.05
N VAL A 400 -57.23 -37.58 3.16
CA VAL A 400 -57.68 -36.18 3.07
C VAL A 400 -57.05 -35.57 1.86
N SER A 401 -57.87 -35.46 0.82
CA SER A 401 -57.57 -34.75 -0.42
C SER A 401 -57.59 -33.25 -0.12
N THR A 402 -56.40 -32.62 -0.18
CA THR A 402 -56.32 -31.17 -0.37
C THR A 402 -55.97 -30.92 -1.82
N THR A 403 -56.97 -30.60 -2.61
CA THR A 403 -56.89 -30.08 -3.94
C THR A 403 -56.08 -28.80 -3.97
N VAL A 404 -54.87 -28.88 -4.53
CA VAL A 404 -54.11 -27.71 -4.92
C VAL A 404 -54.59 -27.29 -6.29
N ASN A 405 -55.36 -26.20 -6.35
CA ASN A 405 -55.71 -25.50 -7.58
C ASN A 405 -54.43 -25.02 -8.28
N GLN A 406 -54.11 -25.63 -9.40
CA GLN A 406 -53.17 -25.09 -10.39
C GLN A 406 -53.92 -23.99 -11.17
N ASN A 407 -53.70 -22.71 -10.80
CA ASN A 407 -53.82 -21.60 -11.76
C ASN A 407 -53.06 -20.39 -11.24
N THR A 408 -52.10 -19.87 -12.09
CA THR A 408 -51.35 -18.62 -11.97
C THR A 408 -50.32 -18.55 -10.84
N LYS A 409 -49.24 -19.29 -10.95
CA LYS A 409 -47.98 -18.97 -10.25
C LYS A 409 -47.18 -17.95 -11.08
N VAL A 410 -47.44 -16.67 -10.90
CA VAL A 410 -46.42 -15.65 -11.23
C VAL A 410 -45.22 -15.92 -10.29
N SER A 411 -44.10 -16.29 -10.86
CA SER A 411 -42.90 -16.59 -10.07
C SER A 411 -42.31 -15.28 -9.49
N TRP A 412 -41.97 -15.29 -8.21
CA TRP A 412 -41.26 -14.16 -7.58
C TRP A 412 -39.99 -13.74 -8.37
N ASP A 413 -39.37 -14.69 -9.05
CA ASP A 413 -38.21 -14.43 -9.90
C ASP A 413 -38.53 -13.56 -11.13
N GLN A 414 -39.74 -13.66 -11.68
CA GLN A 414 -40.16 -12.80 -12.77
C GLN A 414 -40.40 -11.36 -12.29
N ILE A 415 -40.92 -11.18 -11.09
CA ILE A 415 -41.08 -9.86 -10.46
C ILE A 415 -39.71 -9.24 -10.17
N LYS A 416 -38.78 -10.02 -9.58
CA LYS A 416 -37.41 -9.57 -9.36
C LYS A 416 -36.72 -9.14 -10.65
N GLN A 417 -36.75 -9.94 -11.69
CA GLN A 417 -36.14 -9.60 -12.98
C GLN A 417 -36.68 -8.30 -13.58
N GLN A 418 -37.97 -8.03 -13.42
CA GLN A 418 -38.56 -6.80 -13.93
C GLN A 418 -38.11 -5.57 -13.11
N ILE A 419 -38.03 -5.72 -11.79
CA ILE A 419 -37.52 -4.66 -10.87
C ILE A 419 -36.06 -4.37 -11.16
N THR A 420 -35.21 -5.39 -11.31
CA THR A 420 -33.77 -5.26 -11.61
C THR A 420 -33.55 -4.53 -12.93
N ARG A 421 -34.38 -4.78 -13.96
CA ARG A 421 -34.27 -4.07 -15.24
C ARG A 421 -34.62 -2.59 -15.15
N THR A 422 -35.49 -2.19 -14.24
CA THR A 422 -36.01 -0.82 -14.16
C THR A 422 -35.24 0.02 -13.12
N LYS A 423 -34.85 -0.57 -11.96
CA LYS A 423 -34.07 0.04 -10.89
C LYS A 423 -33.03 -0.95 -10.35
N PRO A 424 -31.80 -1.04 -10.91
CA PRO A 424 -30.81 -2.00 -10.50
C PRO A 424 -30.38 -1.89 -9.00
N LEU A 425 -30.42 -0.69 -8.44
CA LEU A 425 -30.11 -0.46 -7.01
C LEU A 425 -31.10 -1.13 -6.05
N PHE A 426 -32.31 -1.48 -6.51
CA PHE A 426 -33.34 -2.12 -5.71
C PHE A 426 -33.17 -3.65 -5.59
N GLU A 427 -32.36 -4.24 -6.46
CA GLU A 427 -32.04 -5.68 -6.46
C GLU A 427 -31.46 -6.13 -5.12
N HIS A 428 -30.48 -5.39 -4.61
CA HIS A 428 -29.82 -5.72 -3.34
C HIS A 428 -30.76 -5.66 -2.10
N CYS A 429 -31.80 -4.82 -2.16
CA CYS A 429 -32.81 -4.76 -1.11
C CYS A 429 -33.74 -5.96 -1.15
N LEU A 430 -34.07 -6.45 -2.35
CA LEU A 430 -34.95 -7.61 -2.54
C LEU A 430 -34.25 -8.96 -2.33
N GLU A 431 -32.93 -9.00 -2.46
CA GLU A 431 -32.13 -10.18 -2.10
C GLU A 431 -32.13 -10.47 -0.59
N LYS A 432 -32.25 -9.43 0.23
CA LYS A 432 -32.35 -9.55 1.69
C LYS A 432 -33.75 -9.78 2.22
N CYS A 433 -34.74 -9.82 1.33
CA CYS A 433 -36.10 -10.14 1.66
C CYS A 433 -36.29 -11.67 1.72
N GLN A 434 -36.95 -12.18 2.77
CA GLN A 434 -37.38 -13.57 2.82
C GLN A 434 -38.37 -13.82 1.71
N VAL A 435 -38.48 -15.08 1.24
CA VAL A 435 -39.39 -15.44 0.15
C VAL A 435 -40.80 -14.96 0.49
N PRO A 436 -41.43 -14.08 -0.34
CA PRO A 436 -42.68 -13.48 0.00
C PRO A 436 -43.81 -14.49 0.02
N VAL A 437 -44.74 -14.28 0.95
CA VAL A 437 -45.96 -15.05 1.02
C VAL A 437 -46.99 -14.38 0.10
N PHE A 438 -47.44 -15.10 -0.93
CA PHE A 438 -48.42 -14.63 -1.89
C PHE A 438 -49.84 -15.05 -1.46
N SER A 439 -50.73 -14.08 -1.36
CA SER A 439 -52.18 -14.29 -1.27
C SER A 439 -52.82 -13.61 -2.47
N ASP A 440 -54.05 -13.99 -2.83
CA ASP A 440 -54.75 -13.49 -4.03
C ASP A 440 -54.89 -11.95 -4.08
N LYS A 441 -54.73 -11.25 -2.96
CA LYS A 441 -54.87 -9.78 -2.86
C LYS A 441 -53.72 -9.08 -2.15
N GLU A 442 -52.78 -9.81 -1.52
CA GLU A 442 -51.75 -9.23 -0.66
C GLU A 442 -50.41 -9.98 -0.85
N ILE A 443 -49.33 -9.23 -0.94
CA ILE A 443 -47.97 -9.76 -0.92
C ILE A 443 -47.29 -9.26 0.35
N GLN A 444 -46.81 -10.16 1.20
CA GLN A 444 -46.09 -9.84 2.40
C GLN A 444 -44.58 -9.99 2.16
N LEU A 445 -43.83 -8.88 2.34
CA LEU A 445 -42.37 -8.84 2.29
C LEU A 445 -41.81 -8.71 3.70
N VAL A 446 -40.92 -9.64 4.08
CA VAL A 446 -40.30 -9.67 5.41
C VAL A 446 -38.83 -9.33 5.27
N PHE A 447 -38.39 -8.29 5.99
CA PHE A 447 -37.00 -7.83 5.99
C PHE A 447 -36.34 -8.14 7.31
N SER A 448 -35.01 -8.43 7.27
CA SER A 448 -34.20 -8.76 8.43
C SER A 448 -33.42 -7.58 9.00
N ASP A 449 -33.37 -6.44 8.28
CA ASP A 449 -32.65 -5.23 8.75
C ASP A 449 -33.48 -3.95 8.55
N ASN A 450 -33.31 -3.00 9.51
CA ASN A 450 -34.04 -1.74 9.53
C ASN A 450 -33.72 -0.84 8.33
N PHE A 451 -32.49 -0.86 7.82
CA PHE A 451 -32.07 0.02 6.74
C PHE A 451 -32.76 -0.32 5.41
N THR A 452 -32.82 -1.61 5.08
CA THR A 452 -33.54 -2.09 3.89
C THR A 452 -35.05 -1.91 4.02
N PHE A 453 -35.60 -2.09 5.23
CA PHE A 453 -37.02 -1.85 5.50
C PHE A 453 -37.37 -0.38 5.24
N ASP A 454 -36.66 0.58 5.86
CA ASP A 454 -36.93 2.02 5.72
C ASP A 454 -36.77 2.49 4.27
N LEU A 455 -35.81 1.93 3.54
CA LEU A 455 -35.58 2.28 2.15
C LEU A 455 -36.73 1.79 1.24
N VAL A 456 -37.30 0.61 1.51
CA VAL A 456 -38.42 0.07 0.74
C VAL A 456 -39.76 0.71 1.15
N ASP A 457 -39.91 1.12 2.42
CA ASP A 457 -41.13 1.76 2.95
C ASP A 457 -41.28 3.23 2.48
N ALA A 458 -40.29 3.80 1.82
CA ALA A 458 -40.40 5.12 1.23
C ALA A 458 -41.53 5.17 0.21
N PRO A 459 -42.45 6.21 0.26
CA PRO A 459 -43.68 6.28 -0.55
C PRO A 459 -43.44 6.09 -2.05
N GLU A 460 -42.35 6.65 -2.56
CA GLU A 460 -41.98 6.53 -3.99
C GLU A 460 -41.61 5.09 -4.38
N ASN A 461 -41.00 4.35 -3.45
CA ASN A 461 -40.55 2.99 -3.69
C ASN A 461 -41.69 1.97 -3.56
N ILE A 462 -42.62 2.19 -2.64
CA ILE A 462 -43.83 1.39 -2.50
C ILE A 462 -44.70 1.55 -3.76
N GLN A 463 -44.86 2.78 -4.26
CA GLN A 463 -45.60 3.04 -5.47
C GLN A 463 -45.00 2.34 -6.68
N PHE A 464 -43.68 2.43 -6.81
CA PHE A 464 -42.94 1.73 -7.88
C PHE A 464 -43.12 0.20 -7.81
N LEU A 465 -43.04 -0.38 -6.60
CA LEU A 465 -43.28 -1.82 -6.41
C LEU A 465 -44.74 -2.22 -6.79
N LYS A 466 -45.76 -1.45 -6.37
CA LYS A 466 -47.13 -1.70 -6.72
C LYS A 466 -47.34 -1.66 -8.22
N GLU A 467 -46.80 -0.68 -8.94
CA GLU A 467 -46.92 -0.56 -10.39
C GLU A 467 -46.21 -1.72 -11.12
N THR A 468 -45.04 -2.12 -10.65
CA THR A 468 -44.28 -3.23 -11.24
C THR A 468 -45.01 -4.57 -11.02
N ILE A 469 -45.50 -4.82 -9.81
CA ILE A 469 -46.25 -6.04 -9.48
C ILE A 469 -47.57 -6.08 -10.28
N LYS A 470 -48.28 -4.97 -10.39
CA LYS A 470 -49.48 -4.86 -11.22
C LYS A 470 -49.21 -5.21 -12.69
N THR A 471 -48.08 -4.77 -13.22
CA THR A 471 -47.66 -5.05 -14.60
C THR A 471 -47.39 -6.55 -14.82
N VAL A 472 -46.85 -7.24 -13.84
CA VAL A 472 -46.50 -8.67 -13.90
C VAL A 472 -47.71 -9.57 -13.56
N CYS A 473 -48.45 -9.21 -12.52
CA CYS A 473 -49.60 -10.00 -12.05
C CYS A 473 -50.92 -9.73 -12.81
N GLY A 474 -51.05 -8.56 -13.50
CA GLY A 474 -52.25 -8.19 -14.25
C GLY A 474 -53.41 -7.66 -13.41
N HIS A 475 -53.27 -7.55 -12.08
CA HIS A 475 -54.25 -7.02 -11.15
C HIS A 475 -53.56 -6.25 -9.99
N ASP A 476 -54.35 -5.42 -9.27
CA ASP A 476 -53.85 -4.67 -8.14
C ASP A 476 -53.63 -5.60 -6.94
N VAL A 477 -52.45 -5.52 -6.33
CA VAL A 477 -52.05 -6.30 -5.16
C VAL A 477 -51.56 -5.35 -4.07
N ASP A 478 -52.03 -5.51 -2.86
CA ASP A 478 -51.53 -4.75 -1.72
C ASP A 478 -50.20 -5.32 -1.19
N ILE A 479 -49.29 -4.43 -0.85
CA ILE A 479 -47.97 -4.80 -0.35
C ILE A 479 -47.94 -4.51 1.14
N LYS A 480 -47.63 -5.52 1.96
CA LYS A 480 -47.42 -5.40 3.38
C LYS A 480 -45.98 -5.66 3.71
N LEU A 481 -45.32 -4.66 4.31
CA LEU A 481 -43.95 -4.76 4.78
C LEU A 481 -43.95 -5.16 6.26
N THR A 482 -43.10 -6.11 6.61
CA THR A 482 -42.91 -6.55 8.01
C THR A 482 -41.41 -6.67 8.30
N LEU A 483 -41.03 -6.24 9.50
CA LEU A 483 -39.67 -6.39 10.00
C LEU A 483 -39.64 -7.61 10.93
N ASP A 484 -38.71 -8.53 10.65
CA ASP A 484 -38.48 -9.68 11.55
C ASP A 484 -37.57 -9.25 12.73
N THR A 485 -38.23 -8.90 13.87
CA THR A 485 -37.55 -8.49 15.09
C THR A 485 -37.03 -9.66 15.93
N LEU A 486 -37.24 -10.91 15.50
CA LEU A 486 -36.88 -12.11 16.28
C LEU A 486 -35.52 -12.69 15.97
N SER A 487 -34.81 -12.23 14.94
CA SER A 487 -33.46 -12.73 14.59
C SER A 487 -32.29 -11.94 15.23
N GLY A 488 -32.58 -10.96 16.11
CA GLY A 488 -31.60 -10.09 16.77
C GLY A 488 -31.06 -10.57 18.14
N ILE A 489 -31.48 -11.75 18.64
CA ILE A 489 -31.01 -12.26 19.97
C ILE A 489 -30.58 -13.73 19.80
N ALA A 490 -29.55 -13.97 18.98
CA ALA A 490 -28.72 -15.18 19.05
C ALA A 490 -27.56 -15.06 18.06
N ARG A 491 -26.50 -14.34 18.45
CA ARG A 491 -25.08 -14.68 18.15
C ARG A 491 -24.17 -13.71 18.88
#